data_edcaadf571375ddaa3c906c21a028d79
#
_entry.id   edcaadf571375ddaa3c906c21a028d79
#
_cell.length_a   1.000
_cell.length_b   1.000
_cell.length_c   1.000
_cell.angle_alpha   90.00
_cell.angle_beta   90.00
_cell.angle_gamma   90.00
#
_symmetry.space_group_name_H-M   'P 1'
#
loop_
_entity.id
_entity.type
_entity.pdbx_description
1 polymer ?
#
loop_
_entity_poly.entity_id
_entity_poly.type
_entity_poly.pdbx_seq_one_letter_code
_entity_poly.pdbx_strand_id
1 'polypeptide(L)'
;MNDKWRKMLNIQELKKVGVEELTKNNIDDAVIKANILLQFVLKMDKAEVMINSENMVNKNSIEDYLSYIKEIVNGKPIQYITNNQSFMGLDFYVDENVLIPQPDTELLVEETIKKIRRILGLEENLYKCYNQSEKIEKNNICAHEKRVKRNDEKIKILDLCTGSGAIAVAIENYVEKNSIKNIEIYASDISTEALRIAR
;
A
#
# COMPACT_ATOMS: atom_id res chain seq x y z
N MET A 1 -8.55 9.36 -36.06
CA MET A 1 -7.42 8.85 -35.27
C MET A 1 -6.16 9.37 -35.93
N ASN A 2 -5.47 10.33 -35.30
CA ASN A 2 -4.36 11.03 -35.94
C ASN A 2 -3.18 10.08 -36.12
N ASP A 3 -2.69 9.95 -37.37
CA ASP A 3 -1.53 9.13 -37.78
C ASP A 3 -0.18 9.56 -37.18
N LYS A 4 -0.21 10.48 -36.21
CA LYS A 4 0.97 11.08 -35.56
C LYS A 4 1.82 10.07 -34.78
N TRP A 5 1.26 8.89 -34.43
CA TRP A 5 1.89 7.89 -33.56
C TRP A 5 2.47 6.69 -34.29
N ARG A 6 2.48 6.71 -35.65
CA ARG A 6 3.18 5.71 -36.47
C ARG A 6 4.70 5.85 -36.44
N LYS A 7 5.20 6.93 -35.82
CA LYS A 7 6.64 7.17 -35.66
C LYS A 7 7.17 6.33 -34.52
N MET A 8 8.31 5.68 -34.72
CA MET A 8 9.04 5.05 -33.62
C MET A 8 9.41 6.15 -32.62
N LEU A 9 9.02 5.97 -31.37
CA LEU A 9 9.30 6.90 -30.26
C LEU A 9 10.34 6.28 -29.34
N ASN A 10 11.24 7.11 -28.80
CA ASN A 10 12.06 6.70 -27.68
C ASN A 10 11.28 6.83 -26.36
N ILE A 11 11.85 6.31 -25.26
CA ILE A 11 11.19 6.29 -23.95
C ILE A 11 10.87 7.73 -23.47
N GLN A 12 11.80 8.67 -23.69
CA GLN A 12 11.61 10.07 -23.29
C GLN A 12 10.48 10.75 -24.08
N GLU A 13 10.42 10.52 -25.38
CA GLU A 13 9.36 11.05 -26.24
C GLU A 13 8.00 10.46 -25.86
N LEU A 14 7.92 9.15 -25.60
CA LEU A 14 6.69 8.47 -25.20
C LEU A 14 6.19 8.99 -23.84
N LYS A 15 7.09 9.19 -22.87
CA LYS A 15 6.76 9.82 -21.59
C LYS A 15 6.15 11.21 -21.80
N LYS A 16 6.80 12.05 -22.63
CA LYS A 16 6.35 13.42 -22.91
C LYS A 16 4.91 13.42 -23.46
N VAL A 17 4.62 12.53 -24.38
CA VAL A 17 3.29 12.36 -24.95
C VAL A 17 2.25 12.02 -23.87
N GLY A 18 2.56 11.06 -22.98
CA GLY A 18 1.65 10.70 -21.90
C GLY A 18 1.40 11.85 -20.92
N VAL A 19 2.46 12.56 -20.52
CA VAL A 19 2.34 13.74 -19.65
C VAL A 19 1.48 14.83 -20.30
N GLU A 20 1.71 15.14 -21.57
CA GLU A 20 0.95 16.15 -22.31
C GLU A 20 -0.55 15.78 -22.38
N GLU A 21 -0.88 14.52 -22.66
CA GLU A 21 -2.26 14.06 -22.78
C GLU A 21 -2.98 14.09 -21.41
N LEU A 22 -2.33 13.63 -20.34
CA LEU A 22 -2.89 13.67 -18.98
C LEU A 22 -3.09 15.11 -18.50
N THR A 23 -2.10 15.99 -18.72
CA THR A 23 -2.16 17.41 -18.34
C THR A 23 -3.27 18.13 -19.09
N LYS A 24 -3.42 17.88 -20.39
CA LYS A 24 -4.48 18.48 -21.21
C LYS A 24 -5.88 18.12 -20.74
N ASN A 25 -6.04 16.95 -20.13
CA ASN A 25 -7.31 16.47 -19.59
C ASN A 25 -7.45 16.77 -18.08
N ASN A 26 -6.60 17.65 -17.51
CA ASN A 26 -6.65 18.06 -16.09
C ASN A 26 -6.52 16.87 -15.11
N ILE A 27 -5.73 15.87 -15.46
CA ILE A 27 -5.47 14.74 -14.56
C ILE A 27 -4.36 15.15 -13.57
N ASP A 28 -4.68 15.06 -12.28
CA ASP A 28 -3.72 15.31 -11.22
C ASP A 28 -2.53 14.34 -11.30
N ASP A 29 -1.35 14.80 -10.86
CA ASP A 29 -0.12 14.01 -10.83
C ASP A 29 0.27 13.40 -12.19
N ALA A 30 -0.02 14.12 -13.30
CA ALA A 30 0.19 13.66 -14.66
C ALA A 30 1.60 13.07 -14.90
N VAL A 31 2.65 13.72 -14.38
CA VAL A 31 4.03 13.26 -14.52
C VAL A 31 4.28 11.95 -13.79
N ILE A 32 3.70 11.80 -12.59
CA ILE A 32 3.85 10.60 -11.75
C ILE A 32 3.14 9.43 -12.43
N LYS A 33 1.88 9.62 -12.83
CA LYS A 33 1.07 8.59 -13.51
C LYS A 33 1.70 8.13 -14.83
N ALA A 34 2.17 9.07 -15.64
CA ALA A 34 2.87 8.73 -16.88
C ALA A 34 4.14 7.89 -16.65
N ASN A 35 4.91 8.20 -15.60
CA ASN A 35 6.10 7.41 -15.26
C ASN A 35 5.74 6.00 -14.75
N ILE A 36 4.73 5.88 -13.90
CA ILE A 36 4.28 4.56 -13.39
C ILE A 36 3.84 3.68 -14.56
N LEU A 37 3.06 4.22 -15.49
CA LEU A 37 2.64 3.47 -16.68
C LEU A 37 3.80 3.06 -17.58
N LEU A 38 4.81 3.92 -17.74
CA LEU A 38 6.02 3.55 -18.52
C LEU A 38 6.73 2.36 -17.87
N GLN A 39 6.96 2.43 -16.56
CA GLN A 39 7.61 1.34 -15.83
C GLN A 39 6.80 0.04 -15.97
N PHE A 40 5.49 0.13 -15.84
CA PHE A 40 4.58 -1.00 -15.96
C PHE A 40 4.62 -1.64 -17.35
N VAL A 41 4.51 -0.84 -18.42
CA VAL A 41 4.46 -1.33 -19.80
C VAL A 41 5.81 -1.86 -20.26
N LEU A 42 6.90 -1.17 -19.89
CA LEU A 42 8.25 -1.55 -20.29
C LEU A 42 8.86 -2.62 -19.39
N LYS A 43 8.22 -2.92 -18.23
CA LYS A 43 8.74 -3.81 -17.19
C LYS A 43 10.14 -3.40 -16.72
N MET A 44 10.32 -2.10 -16.54
CA MET A 44 11.57 -1.45 -16.13
C MET A 44 11.34 -0.70 -14.82
N ASP A 45 12.35 -0.69 -13.96
CA ASP A 45 12.33 0.18 -12.80
C ASP A 45 12.60 1.65 -13.17
N LYS A 46 12.49 2.56 -12.19
CA LYS A 46 12.68 3.98 -12.40
C LYS A 46 14.09 4.31 -12.92
N ALA A 47 15.11 3.62 -12.43
CA ALA A 47 16.50 3.86 -12.83
C ALA A 47 16.73 3.35 -14.26
N GLU A 48 16.21 2.18 -14.59
CA GLU A 48 16.26 1.60 -15.93
C GLU A 48 15.58 2.50 -16.98
N VAL A 49 14.41 3.04 -16.68
CA VAL A 49 13.69 3.99 -17.55
C VAL A 49 14.53 5.24 -17.79
N MET A 50 15.26 5.74 -16.77
CA MET A 50 16.11 6.91 -16.91
C MET A 50 17.36 6.62 -17.76
N ILE A 51 18.04 5.51 -17.50
CA ILE A 51 19.27 5.13 -18.21
C ILE A 51 18.97 4.86 -19.69
N ASN A 52 17.84 4.23 -19.98
CA ASN A 52 17.43 3.81 -21.31
C ASN A 52 16.56 4.86 -22.04
N SER A 53 16.50 6.09 -21.57
CA SER A 53 15.56 7.13 -22.04
C SER A 53 15.57 7.36 -23.55
N GLU A 54 16.74 7.18 -24.19
CA GLU A 54 16.92 7.34 -25.64
C GLU A 54 16.61 6.06 -26.45
N ASN A 55 16.38 4.94 -25.78
CA ASN A 55 16.10 3.68 -26.47
C ASN A 55 14.71 3.70 -27.12
N MET A 56 14.66 3.15 -28.33
CA MET A 56 13.41 3.08 -29.10
C MET A 56 12.45 2.06 -28.49
N VAL A 57 11.18 2.46 -28.37
CA VAL A 57 10.12 1.60 -27.84
C VAL A 57 9.46 0.84 -28.98
N ASN A 58 9.19 -0.45 -28.77
CA ASN A 58 8.47 -1.24 -29.74
C ASN A 58 7.01 -0.78 -29.89
N LYS A 59 6.41 -1.06 -31.04
CA LYS A 59 5.08 -0.58 -31.39
C LYS A 59 3.98 -1.05 -30.42
N ASN A 60 4.04 -2.30 -29.98
CA ASN A 60 3.02 -2.86 -29.07
C ASN A 60 3.05 -2.12 -27.73
N SER A 61 4.23 -1.91 -27.15
CA SER A 61 4.38 -1.15 -25.90
C SER A 61 3.91 0.31 -26.04
N ILE A 62 4.11 0.93 -27.20
CA ILE A 62 3.56 2.28 -27.45
C ILE A 62 2.02 2.24 -27.45
N GLU A 63 1.41 1.27 -28.13
CA GLU A 63 -0.03 1.11 -28.20
C GLU A 63 -0.63 0.83 -26.84
N ASP A 64 -0.06 -0.08 -26.05
CA ASP A 64 -0.47 -0.40 -24.68
C ASP A 64 -0.40 0.83 -23.79
N TYR A 65 0.73 1.55 -23.80
CA TYR A 65 0.92 2.76 -23.01
C TYR A 65 -0.14 3.82 -23.32
N LEU A 66 -0.36 4.10 -24.61
CA LEU A 66 -1.36 5.09 -25.03
C LEU A 66 -2.80 4.65 -24.72
N SER A 67 -3.07 3.36 -24.74
CA SER A 67 -4.36 2.80 -24.31
C SER A 67 -4.59 3.05 -22.82
N TYR A 68 -3.62 2.76 -21.97
CA TYR A 68 -3.71 3.01 -20.53
C TYR A 68 -3.81 4.49 -20.17
N ILE A 69 -3.10 5.37 -20.90
CA ILE A 69 -3.28 6.84 -20.74
C ILE A 69 -4.75 7.22 -20.98
N LYS A 70 -5.39 6.67 -22.02
CA LYS A 70 -6.83 6.91 -22.29
C LYS A 70 -7.74 6.36 -21.19
N GLU A 71 -7.42 5.20 -20.62
CA GLU A 71 -8.20 4.65 -19.51
C GLU A 71 -8.16 5.59 -18.30
N ILE A 72 -6.99 6.17 -17.97
CA ILE A 72 -6.87 7.19 -16.91
C ILE A 72 -7.68 8.44 -17.23
N VAL A 73 -7.60 8.94 -18.47
CA VAL A 73 -8.41 10.10 -18.91
C VAL A 73 -9.90 9.83 -18.79
N ASN A 74 -10.33 8.58 -18.99
CA ASN A 74 -11.72 8.13 -18.81
C ASN A 74 -12.08 7.84 -17.34
N GLY A 75 -11.18 8.15 -16.38
CA GLY A 75 -11.46 8.05 -14.96
C GLY A 75 -11.06 6.74 -14.29
N LYS A 76 -10.40 5.80 -15.01
CA LYS A 76 -9.93 4.55 -14.39
C LYS A 76 -8.72 4.83 -13.49
N PRO A 77 -8.76 4.42 -12.22
CA PRO A 77 -7.61 4.53 -11.31
C PRO A 77 -6.39 3.78 -11.86
N ILE A 78 -5.22 4.39 -11.72
CA ILE A 78 -3.97 3.79 -12.19
C ILE A 78 -3.69 2.45 -11.50
N GLN A 79 -4.09 2.30 -10.24
CA GLN A 79 -3.95 1.08 -9.46
C GLN A 79 -4.69 -0.11 -10.07
N TYR A 80 -5.85 0.12 -10.68
CA TYR A 80 -6.60 -0.93 -11.38
C TYR A 80 -6.02 -1.27 -12.75
N ILE A 81 -5.21 -0.37 -13.32
CA ILE A 81 -4.48 -0.64 -14.57
C ILE A 81 -3.23 -1.46 -14.28
N THR A 82 -2.49 -1.08 -13.23
CA THR A 82 -1.25 -1.75 -12.83
C THR A 82 -1.48 -2.96 -11.94
N ASN A 83 -2.73 -3.16 -11.46
CA ASN A 83 -3.13 -4.17 -10.48
C ASN A 83 -2.27 -4.13 -9.21
N ASN A 84 -1.83 -2.95 -8.82
CA ASN A 84 -0.95 -2.79 -7.66
C ASN A 84 -1.31 -1.55 -6.84
N GLN A 85 -1.32 -1.72 -5.51
CA GLN A 85 -1.40 -0.65 -4.52
C GLN A 85 -0.46 -0.96 -3.36
N SER A 86 0.43 -0.03 -3.07
CA SER A 86 1.27 -0.12 -1.87
C SER A 86 0.49 0.31 -0.64
N PHE A 87 0.57 -0.47 0.45
CA PHE A 87 -0.07 -0.20 1.73
C PHE A 87 0.76 -0.81 2.85
N MET A 88 1.10 -0.01 3.89
CA MET A 88 1.99 -0.44 4.99
C MET A 88 3.34 -1.00 4.51
N GLY A 89 3.85 -0.52 3.37
CA GLY A 89 5.10 -0.99 2.77
C GLY A 89 5.02 -2.39 2.14
N LEU A 90 3.82 -2.89 1.90
CA LEU A 90 3.53 -4.11 1.16
C LEU A 90 2.81 -3.77 -0.14
N ASP A 91 3.01 -4.58 -1.17
CA ASP A 91 2.30 -4.44 -2.43
C ASP A 91 1.10 -5.39 -2.46
N PHE A 92 -0.09 -4.83 -2.75
CA PHE A 92 -1.34 -5.57 -2.83
C PHE A 92 -1.87 -5.59 -4.25
N TYR A 93 -2.31 -6.76 -4.69
CA TYR A 93 -3.09 -6.86 -5.91
C TYR A 93 -4.45 -6.19 -5.70
N VAL A 94 -4.85 -5.35 -6.63
CA VAL A 94 -6.16 -4.68 -6.63
C VAL A 94 -6.74 -4.65 -8.04
N ASP A 95 -8.04 -4.83 -8.13
CA ASP A 95 -8.83 -4.65 -9.34
C ASP A 95 -10.21 -4.05 -9.00
N GLU A 96 -11.10 -3.98 -9.96
CA GLU A 96 -12.42 -3.35 -9.82
C GLU A 96 -13.35 -4.04 -8.80
N ASN A 97 -12.96 -5.21 -8.27
CA ASN A 97 -13.74 -5.96 -7.29
C ASN A 97 -13.43 -5.57 -5.84
N VAL A 98 -12.39 -4.78 -5.60
CA VAL A 98 -11.98 -4.33 -4.27
C VAL A 98 -11.75 -2.84 -4.21
N LEU A 99 -12.00 -2.24 -3.06
CA LEU A 99 -11.60 -0.86 -2.80
C LEU A 99 -10.07 -0.78 -2.75
N ILE A 100 -9.51 0.22 -3.43
CA ILE A 100 -8.07 0.52 -3.34
C ILE A 100 -7.75 0.92 -1.89
N PRO A 101 -6.83 0.24 -1.21
CA PRO A 101 -6.40 0.61 0.14
C PRO A 101 -5.95 2.08 0.21
N GLN A 102 -6.52 2.84 1.15
CA GLN A 102 -6.25 4.27 1.30
C GLN A 102 -5.18 4.52 2.36
N PRO A 103 -4.31 5.53 2.20
CA PRO A 103 -3.28 5.87 3.19
C PRO A 103 -3.85 6.13 4.59
N ASP A 104 -5.02 6.74 4.71
CA ASP A 104 -5.66 7.02 5.99
C ASP A 104 -5.98 5.73 6.78
N THR A 105 -6.17 4.62 6.07
CA THR A 105 -6.42 3.31 6.68
C THR A 105 -5.16 2.71 7.33
N GLU A 106 -3.96 3.16 6.96
CA GLU A 106 -2.70 2.75 7.61
C GLU A 106 -2.70 3.11 9.09
N LEU A 107 -3.31 4.25 9.45
CA LEU A 107 -3.47 4.65 10.86
C LEU A 107 -4.26 3.61 11.69
N LEU A 108 -5.28 2.98 11.09
CA LEU A 108 -6.03 1.92 11.76
C LEU A 108 -5.15 0.71 12.06
N VAL A 109 -4.29 0.32 11.12
CA VAL A 109 -3.31 -0.77 11.33
C VAL A 109 -2.34 -0.41 12.44
N GLU A 110 -1.79 0.81 12.44
CA GLU A 110 -0.87 1.28 13.48
C GLU A 110 -1.52 1.26 14.87
N GLU A 111 -2.74 1.77 15.01
CA GLU A 111 -3.47 1.75 16.29
C GLU A 111 -3.80 0.33 16.74
N THR A 112 -4.11 -0.57 15.81
CA THR A 112 -4.31 -1.99 16.11
C THR A 112 -3.02 -2.62 16.63
N ILE A 113 -1.90 -2.36 16.00
CA ILE A 113 -0.57 -2.82 16.44
C ILE A 113 -0.22 -2.28 17.84
N LYS A 114 -0.46 -0.99 18.09
CA LYS A 114 -0.28 -0.39 19.42
C LYS A 114 -1.14 -1.10 20.47
N LYS A 115 -2.39 -1.41 20.12
CA LYS A 115 -3.31 -2.13 21.01
C LYS A 115 -2.82 -3.55 21.31
N ILE A 116 -2.34 -4.28 20.29
CA ILE A 116 -1.74 -5.61 20.45
C ILE A 116 -0.56 -5.54 21.43
N ARG A 117 0.39 -4.61 21.19
CA ARG A 117 1.58 -4.41 22.05
C ARG A 117 1.18 -4.14 23.50
N ARG A 118 0.18 -3.31 23.73
CA ARG A 118 -0.34 -2.98 25.07
C ARG A 118 -0.96 -4.20 25.76
N ILE A 119 -1.77 -4.99 25.05
CA ILE A 119 -2.40 -6.19 25.61
C ILE A 119 -1.35 -7.22 26.00
N LEU A 120 -0.27 -7.36 25.21
CA LEU A 120 0.81 -8.31 25.45
C LEU A 120 1.88 -7.78 26.40
N GLY A 121 1.78 -6.53 26.88
CA GLY A 121 2.79 -5.92 27.74
C GLY A 121 4.14 -5.67 27.05
N LEU A 122 4.13 -5.55 25.71
CA LEU A 122 5.33 -5.31 24.87
C LEU A 122 5.65 -3.82 24.72
N GLU A 123 4.92 -2.93 25.37
CA GLU A 123 5.27 -1.51 25.42
C GLU A 123 6.54 -1.35 26.24
N GLU A 124 7.63 -0.92 25.62
CA GLU A 124 8.79 -0.42 26.34
C GLU A 124 8.32 0.79 27.15
N ASN A 125 8.59 0.76 28.45
CA ASN A 125 8.32 1.88 29.35
C ASN A 125 9.17 3.09 28.92
N LEU A 126 8.70 3.86 27.93
CA LEU A 126 9.27 5.18 27.58
C LEU A 126 9.33 6.14 28.79
N TYR A 127 8.55 5.86 29.83
CA TYR A 127 8.58 6.58 31.10
C TYR A 127 9.77 6.24 32.01
N LYS A 128 10.51 5.15 31.77
CA LYS A 128 11.69 4.81 32.58
C LYS A 128 12.93 5.64 32.25
N CYS A 129 13.02 6.26 31.07
CA CYS A 129 14.18 7.06 30.70
C CYS A 129 14.13 8.52 31.16
N TYR A 130 12.98 9.03 31.59
CA TYR A 130 12.84 10.44 31.98
C TYR A 130 13.03 10.70 33.49
N ASN A 131 13.03 9.70 34.36
CA ASN A 131 13.02 9.86 35.82
C ASN A 131 14.26 9.27 36.51
N GLN A 132 15.47 9.41 35.94
CA GLN A 132 16.71 9.13 36.71
C GLN A 132 17.22 10.32 37.54
N SER A 133 16.53 11.42 37.61
CA SER A 133 16.99 12.62 38.33
C SER A 133 16.14 13.06 39.52
N GLU A 134 15.03 12.40 39.86
CA GLU A 134 14.34 12.77 41.09
C GLU A 134 13.85 11.54 41.89
N LYS A 135 14.39 11.40 43.10
CA LYS A 135 13.85 10.53 44.14
C LYS A 135 12.48 11.03 44.53
N ILE A 136 11.41 10.39 44.06
CA ILE A 136 10.08 10.57 44.59
C ILE A 136 9.54 9.23 45.05
N GLU A 137 9.03 9.27 46.29
CA GLU A 137 8.61 8.19 47.15
C GLU A 137 7.76 7.10 46.47
N LYS A 138 8.14 5.87 46.74
CA LYS A 138 7.39 4.66 46.39
C LYS A 138 6.11 4.55 47.21
N ASN A 139 5.04 5.21 46.85
CA ASN A 139 3.71 4.79 47.26
C ASN A 139 2.68 5.56 46.41
N ASN A 140 1.86 4.85 45.65
CA ASN A 140 0.68 5.29 44.90
C ASN A 140 0.80 5.52 43.39
N ILE A 141 1.62 4.77 42.67
CA ILE A 141 1.47 4.67 41.22
C ILE A 141 1.34 3.19 40.83
N CYS A 142 0.33 2.86 40.04
CA CYS A 142 0.12 1.56 39.40
C CYS A 142 -0.80 0.53 40.09
N ALA A 143 -2.02 0.96 40.43
CA ALA A 143 -3.10 -0.02 40.62
C ALA A 143 -3.85 -0.39 39.31
N HIS A 144 -3.48 0.20 38.16
CA HIS A 144 -4.18 -0.04 36.88
C HIS A 144 -3.41 -0.88 35.86
N GLU A 145 -2.17 -1.29 36.13
CA GLU A 145 -1.29 -1.96 35.15
C GLU A 145 -1.13 -3.48 35.36
N LYS A 146 -1.93 -4.14 36.16
CA LYS A 146 -1.83 -5.59 36.35
C LYS A 146 -3.02 -6.34 35.79
N ARG A 147 -3.34 -6.19 34.53
CA ARG A 147 -3.95 -7.25 33.73
C ARG A 147 -3.06 -7.54 32.53
N VAL A 148 -1.83 -7.93 32.76
CA VAL A 148 -1.14 -8.83 31.84
C VAL A 148 -2.00 -10.09 31.81
N LYS A 149 -2.79 -10.24 30.76
CA LYS A 149 -3.53 -11.48 30.53
C LYS A 149 -2.48 -12.60 30.54
N ARG A 150 -2.79 -13.68 31.25
CA ARG A 150 -1.95 -14.87 31.29
C ARG A 150 -1.61 -15.26 29.86
N ASN A 151 -0.39 -15.67 29.62
CA ASN A 151 0.21 -16.03 28.31
C ASN A 151 -0.55 -17.07 27.48
N ASP A 152 -1.71 -17.55 27.95
CA ASP A 152 -2.47 -18.65 27.33
C ASP A 152 -3.72 -18.20 26.58
N GLU A 153 -4.16 -16.93 26.72
CA GLU A 153 -5.32 -16.44 25.99
C GLU A 153 -4.92 -15.90 24.61
N LYS A 154 -5.50 -16.46 23.55
CA LYS A 154 -5.33 -16.00 22.18
C LYS A 154 -6.05 -14.67 21.97
N ILE A 155 -5.36 -13.70 21.35
CA ILE A 155 -5.96 -12.47 20.85
C ILE A 155 -6.59 -12.83 19.50
N LYS A 156 -7.89 -12.56 19.35
CA LYS A 156 -8.60 -12.72 18.08
C LYS A 156 -8.87 -11.36 17.47
N ILE A 157 -8.51 -11.21 16.22
CA ILE A 157 -8.71 -9.99 15.43
C ILE A 157 -9.61 -10.36 14.26
N LEU A 158 -10.62 -9.54 13.99
CA LEU A 158 -11.51 -9.72 12.85
C LEU A 158 -11.46 -8.46 12.00
N ASP A 159 -11.05 -8.63 10.76
CA ASP A 159 -11.13 -7.62 9.70
C ASP A 159 -12.45 -7.82 8.94
N LEU A 160 -13.40 -6.92 9.20
CA LEU A 160 -14.72 -6.92 8.54
C LEU A 160 -14.65 -6.08 7.27
N CYS A 161 -15.22 -6.61 6.18
CA CYS A 161 -15.16 -5.99 4.84
C CYS A 161 -13.71 -5.82 4.37
N THR A 162 -12.97 -6.94 4.41
CA THR A 162 -11.52 -6.96 4.23
C THR A 162 -11.04 -6.49 2.84
N GLY A 163 -11.93 -6.49 1.82
CA GLY A 163 -11.57 -6.10 0.46
C GLY A 163 -10.40 -6.92 -0.09
N SER A 164 -9.29 -6.26 -0.37
CA SER A 164 -8.03 -6.89 -0.82
C SER A 164 -7.26 -7.62 0.29
N GLY A 165 -7.74 -7.63 1.52
CA GLY A 165 -7.04 -8.21 2.67
C GLY A 165 -5.97 -7.29 3.27
N ALA A 166 -5.87 -6.03 2.84
CA ALA A 166 -4.76 -5.15 3.16
C ALA A 166 -4.53 -4.96 4.66
N ILE A 167 -5.60 -4.77 5.45
CA ILE A 167 -5.51 -4.59 6.91
C ILE A 167 -5.06 -5.88 7.57
N ALA A 168 -5.73 -7.00 7.27
CA ALA A 168 -5.43 -8.30 7.87
C ALA A 168 -3.99 -8.73 7.59
N VAL A 169 -3.56 -8.65 6.32
CA VAL A 169 -2.21 -9.03 5.88
C VAL A 169 -1.14 -8.10 6.48
N ALA A 170 -1.39 -6.79 6.57
CA ALA A 170 -0.45 -5.86 7.19
C ALA A 170 -0.25 -6.16 8.68
N ILE A 171 -1.32 -6.50 9.42
CA ILE A 171 -1.24 -6.91 10.82
C ILE A 171 -0.49 -8.24 10.95
N GLU A 172 -0.80 -9.23 10.10
CA GLU A 172 -0.12 -10.54 10.11
C GLU A 172 1.37 -10.39 9.83
N ASN A 173 1.76 -9.62 8.82
CA ASN A 173 3.16 -9.34 8.51
C ASN A 173 3.90 -8.70 9.70
N TYR A 174 3.23 -7.81 10.46
CA TYR A 174 3.81 -7.24 11.68
C TYR A 174 3.98 -8.31 12.77
N VAL A 175 2.97 -9.16 12.99
CA VAL A 175 2.97 -10.25 13.96
C VAL A 175 4.10 -11.24 13.68
N GLU A 176 4.24 -11.67 12.42
CA GLU A 176 5.29 -12.59 11.97
C GLU A 176 6.69 -11.99 12.14
N LYS A 177 6.91 -10.77 11.62
CA LYS A 177 8.23 -10.08 11.72
C LYS A 177 8.70 -9.89 13.15
N ASN A 178 7.77 -9.75 14.10
CA ASN A 178 8.08 -9.57 15.51
C ASN A 178 7.99 -10.87 16.32
N SER A 179 7.75 -12.02 15.67
CA SER A 179 7.60 -13.34 16.31
C SER A 179 6.58 -13.34 17.44
N ILE A 180 5.50 -12.58 17.30
CA ILE A 180 4.43 -12.47 18.28
C ILE A 180 3.56 -13.73 18.19
N LYS A 181 3.32 -14.37 19.33
CA LYS A 181 2.51 -15.61 19.42
C LYS A 181 1.12 -15.32 19.98
N ASN A 182 0.23 -16.31 19.82
CA ASN A 182 -1.12 -16.28 20.37
C ASN A 182 -2.02 -15.19 19.77
N ILE A 183 -1.85 -14.88 18.48
CA ILE A 183 -2.75 -14.03 17.70
C ILE A 183 -3.41 -14.88 16.62
N GLU A 184 -4.70 -14.73 16.45
CA GLU A 184 -5.48 -15.30 15.36
C GLU A 184 -6.16 -14.14 14.61
N ILE A 185 -5.91 -14.05 13.30
CA ILE A 185 -6.49 -13.01 12.45
C ILE A 185 -7.52 -13.67 11.53
N TYR A 186 -8.69 -13.11 11.50
CA TYR A 186 -9.79 -13.50 10.63
C TYR A 186 -10.15 -12.35 9.73
N ALA A 187 -10.43 -12.64 8.47
CA ALA A 187 -10.91 -11.67 7.49
C ALA A 187 -12.23 -12.13 6.91
N SER A 188 -13.14 -11.21 6.68
CA SER A 188 -14.43 -11.49 6.05
C SER A 188 -14.85 -10.40 5.09
N ASP A 189 -15.55 -10.78 4.04
CA ASP A 189 -16.19 -9.87 3.09
C ASP A 189 -17.48 -10.49 2.59
N ILE A 190 -18.44 -9.64 2.18
CA ILE A 190 -19.68 -10.09 1.54
C ILE A 190 -19.43 -10.49 0.09
N SER A 191 -18.41 -9.89 -0.55
CA SER A 191 -18.02 -10.17 -1.93
C SER A 191 -17.13 -11.40 -2.00
N THR A 192 -17.57 -12.41 -2.73
CA THR A 192 -16.75 -13.60 -3.03
C THR A 192 -15.54 -13.26 -3.89
N GLU A 193 -15.65 -12.23 -4.74
CA GLU A 193 -14.57 -11.76 -5.60
C GLU A 193 -13.49 -11.07 -4.76
N ALA A 194 -13.89 -10.22 -3.78
CA ALA A 194 -12.95 -9.63 -2.83
C ALA A 194 -12.19 -10.70 -2.03
N LEU A 195 -12.91 -11.71 -1.51
CA LEU A 195 -12.27 -12.83 -0.79
C LEU A 195 -11.32 -13.67 -1.66
N ARG A 196 -11.52 -13.69 -2.99
CA ARG A 196 -10.59 -14.34 -3.91
C ARG A 196 -9.29 -13.55 -4.05
N ILE A 197 -9.39 -12.22 -4.03
CA ILE A 197 -8.22 -11.33 -4.07
C ILE A 197 -7.45 -11.38 -2.76
N ALA A 198 -8.15 -11.41 -1.63
CA ALA A 198 -7.55 -11.44 -0.28
C ALA A 198 -6.81 -12.76 0.06
N ARG A 199 -6.92 -13.80 -0.77
CA ARG A 199 -6.26 -15.11 -0.58
C ARG A 199 -4.93 -15.22 -1.28
#